data_b062ddc19f4417c76c1eb2ce3d66d2a9
#
_entry.id   b062ddc19f4417c76c1eb2ce3d66d2a9
#
_cell.length_a   1.000
_cell.length_b   1.000
_cell.length_c   1.000
_cell.angle_alpha   90.00
_cell.angle_beta   90.00
_cell.angle_gamma   90.00
#
_symmetry.space_group_name_H-M   'P 1'
#
loop_
_entity.id
_entity.type
_entity.pdbx_description
1 polymer ?
#
loop_
_entity_poly.entity_id
_entity_poly.type
_entity_poly.pdbx_seq_one_letter_code
_entity_poly.pdbx_strand_id
1 'polypeptide(L)'
;MPTPEPENPGLQPLADIDRVIHEPARLAILGLLASVESADFLFVQNQTGLTGGNLSSHMTRLEEAGYVEVTKEFVDRIPRTLLRATKKGRAALRQYKRYMLQVLKGLAG
;
A
#
# COMPACT_ATOMS: atom_id res chain seq x y z
N MET A 1 -28.50 22.75 9.58
CA MET A 1 -28.20 23.34 8.28
C MET A 1 -27.42 22.34 7.44
N PRO A 2 -27.89 21.97 6.27
CA PRO A 2 -27.17 21.03 5.47
C PRO A 2 -25.82 21.59 5.03
N THR A 3 -24.79 20.77 5.07
CA THR A 3 -23.48 21.13 4.56
C THR A 3 -23.59 21.32 3.04
N PRO A 4 -23.14 22.44 2.49
CA PRO A 4 -23.16 22.57 1.03
C PRO A 4 -22.33 21.48 0.37
N GLU A 5 -22.83 20.96 -0.73
CA GLU A 5 -22.07 19.99 -1.49
C GLU A 5 -20.79 20.65 -2.01
N PRO A 6 -19.67 19.93 -1.98
CA PRO A 6 -18.44 20.48 -2.52
C PRO A 6 -18.59 20.72 -4.03
N GLU A 7 -18.04 21.82 -4.51
CA GLU A 7 -18.05 22.17 -5.93
C GLU A 7 -17.28 21.15 -6.75
N ASN A 8 -16.33 20.46 -6.10
CA ASN A 8 -15.50 19.45 -6.73
C ASN A 8 -15.68 18.12 -6.03
N PRO A 9 -16.55 17.23 -6.56
CA PRO A 9 -16.78 15.93 -5.92
C PRO A 9 -15.54 15.05 -5.85
N GLY A 10 -14.50 15.29 -6.65
CA GLY A 10 -13.25 14.53 -6.59
C GLY A 10 -12.47 14.75 -5.30
N LEU A 11 -12.72 15.86 -4.58
CA LEU A 11 -12.05 16.14 -3.32
C LEU A 11 -12.81 15.66 -2.10
N GLN A 12 -14.06 15.25 -2.27
CA GLN A 12 -14.92 14.82 -1.18
C GLN A 12 -14.37 13.63 -0.38
N PRO A 13 -13.76 12.62 -1.02
CA PRO A 13 -13.28 11.46 -0.29
C PRO A 13 -11.97 11.66 0.47
N LEU A 14 -11.37 12.84 0.46
CA LEU A 14 -10.08 13.06 1.12
C LEU A 14 -10.10 12.75 2.62
N ALA A 15 -11.26 12.98 3.27
CA ALA A 15 -11.42 12.67 4.69
C ALA A 15 -11.33 11.17 4.97
N ASP A 16 -11.68 10.35 3.99
CA ASP A 16 -11.71 8.90 4.10
C ASP A 16 -10.51 8.22 3.45
N ILE A 17 -9.51 9.00 3.03
CA ILE A 17 -8.33 8.43 2.38
C ILE A 17 -7.59 7.50 3.33
N ASP A 18 -7.16 6.37 2.80
CA ASP A 18 -6.41 5.39 3.58
C ASP A 18 -5.00 5.92 3.87
N ARG A 19 -4.77 6.32 5.13
CA ARG A 19 -3.49 6.92 5.53
C ARG A 19 -2.36 5.93 5.63
N VAL A 20 -2.65 4.65 5.74
CA VAL A 20 -1.62 3.62 5.70
C VAL A 20 -1.05 3.52 4.29
N ILE A 21 -1.91 3.53 3.29
CA ILE A 21 -1.52 3.46 1.88
C ILE A 21 -1.02 4.81 1.37
N HIS A 22 -1.58 5.90 1.89
CA HIS A 22 -1.24 7.26 1.45
C HIS A 22 0.11 7.70 1.99
N GLU A 23 1.13 6.97 1.60
CA GLU A 23 2.53 7.24 1.92
C GLU A 23 3.35 6.62 0.78
N PRO A 24 4.28 7.36 0.16
CA PRO A 24 4.94 6.90 -1.07
C PRO A 24 5.59 5.52 -0.98
N ALA A 25 6.31 5.25 0.11
CA ALA A 25 7.00 3.97 0.25
C ALA A 25 6.01 2.82 0.43
N ARG A 26 5.00 3.00 1.29
CA ARG A 26 4.00 1.95 1.52
C ARG A 26 3.14 1.71 0.29
N LEU A 27 2.80 2.78 -0.44
CA LEU A 27 2.08 2.65 -1.70
C LEU A 27 2.89 1.83 -2.72
N ALA A 28 4.19 2.12 -2.85
CA ALA A 28 5.06 1.39 -3.76
C ALA A 28 5.19 -0.09 -3.35
N ILE A 29 5.37 -0.36 -2.07
CA ILE A 29 5.48 -1.72 -1.55
C ILE A 29 4.20 -2.51 -1.84
N LEU A 30 3.05 -1.95 -1.46
CA LEU A 30 1.78 -2.64 -1.63
C LEU A 30 1.44 -2.83 -3.11
N GLY A 31 1.74 -1.83 -3.95
CA GLY A 31 1.55 -1.93 -5.39
C GLY A 31 2.40 -3.05 -5.99
N LEU A 32 3.65 -3.16 -5.59
CA LEU A 32 4.53 -4.24 -6.04
C LEU A 32 3.99 -5.60 -5.60
N LEU A 33 3.63 -5.74 -4.33
CA LEU A 33 3.13 -7.00 -3.80
C LEU A 33 1.78 -7.40 -4.38
N ALA A 34 0.94 -6.43 -4.75
CA ALA A 34 -0.34 -6.71 -5.38
C ALA A 34 -0.18 -7.26 -6.81
N SER A 35 0.97 -7.04 -7.44
CA SER A 35 1.24 -7.50 -8.81
C SER A 35 1.86 -8.90 -8.87
N VAL A 36 2.17 -9.50 -7.73
CA VAL A 36 2.80 -10.83 -7.64
C VAL A 36 2.09 -11.67 -6.59
N GLU A 37 2.34 -12.97 -6.59
CA GLU A 37 1.81 -13.86 -5.56
C GLU A 37 2.52 -13.67 -4.23
N SER A 38 3.85 -13.59 -4.29
CA SER A 38 4.70 -13.30 -3.14
C SER A 38 6.03 -12.77 -3.63
N ALA A 39 6.78 -12.11 -2.76
CA ALA A 39 8.10 -11.60 -3.08
C ALA A 39 9.03 -11.73 -1.89
N ASP A 40 10.30 -11.99 -2.18
CA ASP A 40 11.35 -12.04 -1.18
C ASP A 40 11.65 -10.63 -0.66
N PHE A 41 11.94 -10.51 0.62
CA PHE A 41 12.25 -9.23 1.26
C PHE A 41 13.38 -8.48 0.53
N LEU A 42 14.45 -9.19 0.17
CA LEU A 42 15.58 -8.57 -0.51
C LEU A 42 15.19 -8.07 -1.90
N PHE A 43 14.34 -8.80 -2.60
CA PHE A 43 13.83 -8.35 -3.89
C PHE A 43 13.05 -7.04 -3.75
N VAL A 44 12.14 -6.96 -2.77
CA VAL A 44 11.35 -5.74 -2.52
C VAL A 44 12.26 -4.59 -2.12
N GLN A 45 13.27 -4.87 -1.28
CA GLN A 45 14.25 -3.87 -0.89
C GLN A 45 14.97 -3.29 -2.11
N ASN A 46 15.42 -4.17 -3.00
CA ASN A 46 16.13 -3.75 -4.22
C ASN A 46 15.23 -2.96 -5.16
N GLN A 47 13.96 -3.38 -5.30
CA GLN A 47 13.03 -2.70 -6.20
C GLN A 47 12.62 -1.32 -5.68
N THR A 48 12.54 -1.14 -4.38
CA THR A 48 12.10 0.12 -3.78
C THR A 48 13.24 1.07 -3.45
N GLY A 49 14.47 0.56 -3.36
CA GLY A 49 15.61 1.34 -2.92
C GLY A 49 15.62 1.69 -1.44
N LEU A 50 14.73 1.11 -0.66
CA LEU A 50 14.65 1.36 0.78
C LEU A 50 15.77 0.64 1.52
N THR A 51 16.19 1.19 2.67
CA THR A 51 17.05 0.44 3.58
C THR A 51 16.26 -0.72 4.18
N GLY A 52 16.96 -1.75 4.67
CA GLY A 52 16.29 -2.87 5.33
C GLY A 52 15.45 -2.43 6.52
N GLY A 53 15.96 -1.49 7.32
CA GLY A 53 15.23 -0.95 8.47
C GLY A 53 13.97 -0.19 8.07
N ASN A 54 14.06 0.64 7.04
CA ASN A 54 12.89 1.39 6.55
C ASN A 54 11.85 0.46 5.95
N LEU A 55 12.28 -0.54 5.17
CA LEU A 55 11.34 -1.53 4.62
C LEU A 55 10.64 -2.28 5.75
N SER A 56 11.39 -2.76 6.76
CA SER A 56 10.80 -3.44 7.92
C SER A 56 9.78 -2.58 8.64
N SER A 57 10.08 -1.30 8.83
CA SER A 57 9.18 -0.37 9.50
C SER A 57 7.87 -0.20 8.72
N HIS A 58 7.96 -0.02 7.41
CA HIS A 58 6.78 0.12 6.57
C HIS A 58 5.98 -1.19 6.49
N MET A 59 6.68 -2.33 6.44
CA MET A 59 6.02 -3.63 6.45
C MET A 59 5.23 -3.86 7.74
N THR A 60 5.77 -3.45 8.88
CA THR A 60 5.07 -3.53 10.16
C THR A 60 3.76 -2.76 10.11
N ARG A 61 3.78 -1.54 9.59
CA ARG A 61 2.57 -0.72 9.46
C ARG A 61 1.53 -1.36 8.55
N LEU A 62 1.98 -1.91 7.43
CA LEU A 62 1.09 -2.61 6.48
C LEU A 62 0.52 -3.89 7.08
N GLU A 63 1.34 -4.62 7.85
CA GLU A 63 0.92 -5.85 8.52
C GLU A 63 -0.10 -5.57 9.61
N GLU A 64 0.11 -4.53 10.41
CA GLU A 64 -0.84 -4.11 11.45
C GLU A 64 -2.20 -3.75 10.86
N ALA A 65 -2.22 -3.16 9.68
CA ALA A 65 -3.46 -2.84 8.96
C ALA A 65 -4.12 -4.09 8.34
N GLY A 66 -3.42 -5.23 8.32
CA GLY A 66 -3.93 -6.44 7.69
C GLY A 66 -3.76 -6.47 6.18
N TYR A 67 -2.92 -5.60 5.62
CA TYR A 67 -2.76 -5.46 4.17
C TYR A 67 -1.70 -6.37 3.59
N VAL A 68 -0.76 -6.81 4.40
CA VAL A 68 0.31 -7.73 3.98
C VAL A 68 0.52 -8.80 5.03
N GLU A 69 1.11 -9.91 4.58
CA GLU A 69 1.57 -11.00 5.44
C GLU A 69 3.06 -11.17 5.25
N VAL A 70 3.75 -11.45 6.36
CA VAL A 70 5.18 -11.72 6.38
C VAL A 70 5.37 -13.17 6.84
N THR A 71 6.03 -13.97 6.03
CA THR A 71 6.31 -15.37 6.34
C THR A 71 7.81 -15.58 6.34
N LYS A 72 8.33 -16.16 7.42
CA LYS A 72 9.74 -16.56 7.49
C LYS A 72 9.84 -18.05 7.25
N GLU A 73 10.71 -18.43 6.33
CA GLU A 73 10.92 -19.84 5.98
C GLU A 73 12.40 -20.12 5.74
N PHE A 74 12.74 -21.39 5.62
CA PHE A 74 14.07 -21.83 5.23
C PHE A 74 14.01 -22.51 3.87
N VAL A 75 14.89 -22.08 2.96
CA VAL A 75 15.07 -22.73 1.67
C VAL A 75 16.52 -23.15 1.61
N ASP A 76 16.76 -24.46 1.50
CA ASP A 76 18.11 -25.03 1.52
C ASP A 76 18.93 -24.53 2.72
N ARG A 77 18.29 -24.51 3.91
CA ARG A 77 18.88 -24.06 5.18
C ARG A 77 19.19 -22.56 5.24
N ILE A 78 18.76 -21.79 4.23
CA ILE A 78 18.94 -20.35 4.21
C ILE A 78 17.61 -19.71 4.63
N PRO A 79 17.62 -18.83 5.66
CA PRO A 79 16.42 -18.13 6.05
C PRO A 79 15.98 -17.16 4.96
N ARG A 80 14.67 -17.14 4.66
CA ARG A 80 14.07 -16.23 3.72
C ARG A 80 12.83 -15.60 4.33
N THR A 81 12.62 -14.33 4.04
CA THR A 81 11.42 -13.62 4.43
C THR A 81 10.60 -13.33 3.18
N LEU A 82 9.39 -13.88 3.14
CA LEU A 82 8.47 -13.69 2.02
C LEU A 82 7.37 -12.72 2.42
N LEU A 83 7.02 -11.85 1.49
CA LEU A 83 6.03 -10.81 1.66
C LEU A 83 4.89 -11.05 0.67
N ARG A 84 3.65 -10.88 1.12
CA ARG A 84 2.46 -11.10 0.30
C ARG A 84 1.41 -10.05 0.62
N ALA A 85 0.74 -9.54 -0.42
CA ALA A 85 -0.45 -8.72 -0.23
C ALA A 85 -1.63 -9.63 0.12
N THR A 86 -2.43 -9.24 1.11
CA THR A 86 -3.64 -9.96 1.48
C THR A 86 -4.81 -9.55 0.58
N LYS A 87 -5.93 -10.28 0.66
CA LYS A 87 -7.18 -9.87 -0.01
C LYS A 87 -7.60 -8.47 0.45
N LYS A 88 -7.48 -8.22 1.75
CA LYS A 88 -7.82 -6.91 2.33
C LYS A 88 -6.91 -5.82 1.77
N GLY A 89 -5.61 -6.09 1.68
CA GLY A 89 -4.65 -5.13 1.12
C GLY A 89 -4.91 -4.83 -0.34
N ARG A 90 -5.23 -5.85 -1.13
CA ARG A 90 -5.55 -5.69 -2.55
C ARG A 90 -6.82 -4.86 -2.74
N ALA A 91 -7.86 -5.13 -1.92
CA ALA A 91 -9.11 -4.37 -1.97
C ALA A 91 -8.88 -2.91 -1.56
N ALA A 92 -8.11 -2.69 -0.49
CA ALA A 92 -7.79 -1.35 -0.02
C ALA A 92 -7.01 -0.55 -1.07
N LEU A 93 -6.06 -1.20 -1.76
CA LEU A 93 -5.31 -0.55 -2.83
C LEU A 93 -6.20 -0.16 -4.01
N ARG A 94 -7.14 -1.04 -4.40
CA ARG A 94 -8.10 -0.71 -5.47
C ARG A 94 -8.96 0.49 -5.10
N GLN A 95 -9.43 0.56 -3.85
CA GLN A 95 -10.22 1.67 -3.36
C GLN A 95 -9.42 2.96 -3.32
N TYR A 96 -8.18 2.89 -2.83
CA TYR A 96 -7.27 4.02 -2.82
C TYR A 96 -7.05 4.56 -4.24
N LYS A 97 -6.82 3.66 -5.20
CA LYS A 97 -6.64 4.04 -6.59
C LYS A 97 -7.86 4.79 -7.14
N ARG A 98 -9.07 4.33 -6.83
CA ARG A 98 -10.30 5.00 -7.25
C ARG A 98 -10.40 6.40 -6.66
N TYR A 99 -10.09 6.56 -5.38
CA TYR A 99 -10.08 7.87 -4.74
C TYR A 99 -9.09 8.81 -5.40
N MET A 100 -7.88 8.33 -5.63
CA MET A 100 -6.84 9.16 -6.24
C MET A 100 -7.20 9.58 -7.65
N LEU A 101 -7.80 8.68 -8.43
CA LEU A 101 -8.26 9.04 -9.77
C LEU A 101 -9.33 10.13 -9.73
N GLN A 102 -10.26 10.06 -8.77
CA GLN A 102 -11.28 11.10 -8.59
C GLN A 102 -10.65 12.44 -8.20
N VAL A 103 -9.70 12.40 -7.25
CA VAL A 103 -8.99 13.60 -6.81
C VAL A 103 -8.26 14.24 -7.99
N LEU A 104 -7.52 13.44 -8.75
CA LEU A 104 -6.75 13.93 -9.89
C LEU A 104 -7.65 14.52 -10.98
N LYS A 105 -8.79 13.89 -11.25
CA LYS A 105 -9.79 14.45 -12.18
C LYS A 105 -10.35 15.76 -11.69
N GLY A 106 -10.63 15.84 -10.38
CA GLY A 106 -11.16 17.05 -9.77
C GLY A 106 -10.18 18.22 -9.80
N LEU A 107 -8.88 17.94 -9.86
CA LEU A 107 -7.84 18.95 -9.92
C LEU A 107 -7.44 19.31 -11.35
N ALA A 108 -7.93 18.60 -12.33
CA ALA A 108 -7.64 18.88 -13.73
C ALA A 108 -8.31 20.19 -14.11
N GLY A 109 -7.54 21.22 -14.18
CA GLY A 109 -7.97 22.55 -14.56
C GLY A 109 -7.98 22.73 -16.05
#